data_abbe63dbbb2dcbda933a396cf33ec764
#
_entry.id   abbe63dbbb2dcbda933a396cf33ec764
#
_cell.length_a   1.000
_cell.length_b   1.000
_cell.length_c   1.000
_cell.angle_alpha   90.00
_cell.angle_beta   90.00
_cell.angle_gamma   90.00
#
_symmetry.space_group_name_H-M   'P 1'
#
loop_
_entity.id
_entity.type
_entity.pdbx_description
1 polymer ?
#
loop_
_entity_poly.entity_id
_entity_poly.type
_entity_poly.pdbx_seq_one_letter_code
_entity_poly.pdbx_strand_id
1 'polypeptide(L)'
;PSRGFIDVVRAEKIPFVFATAGTMVALVNESGAVPLAARERLNSHAEESSQSAAGGLLVIDAKRRDLGSLESLEGARIAVESSVAFGPWQWLAGRLLADHHDPRKFFSEAVWRPHDVPEVLNAVLSGRADAGLISVCTFETLAAEGMIDPKAFRPAAVLERTPGACLSSTPLYPDWTLGYMAWADGNQVRRVAAVAFSLPENDGWRWGLRVDLSSVRSLMEALHFGPYSYLDEQTVAGFMKSHAEWFAALVAVFLFVLFHALRSRYLVRVKTQALRTALEEKERMENEARVSREQLSAIERAGMLSQMSSMFAHELKQPLSSLSNYVGGLKLWNAHRQTNDADRALADDALSAMAEEANRITAIVNRVRGYAKASTEPLKPTDWTAVVRRAELI
;
A
#
# COMPACT_ATOMS: atom_id res chain seq x y z
N PRO A 1 28.28 1.46 23.85
CA PRO A 1 29.25 1.86 24.88
C PRO A 1 30.24 2.88 24.35
N SER A 2 30.74 2.80 23.12
CA SER A 2 31.70 3.74 22.54
C SER A 2 31.13 5.15 22.37
N ARG A 3 29.87 5.32 22.01
CA ARG A 3 29.26 6.67 21.91
C ARG A 3 29.27 7.40 23.25
N GLY A 4 28.85 6.77 24.34
CA GLY A 4 28.91 7.39 25.66
C GLY A 4 30.32 7.78 26.09
N PHE A 5 31.33 6.96 25.74
CA PHE A 5 32.74 7.31 26.02
C PHE A 5 33.20 8.52 25.20
N ILE A 6 32.88 8.56 23.90
CA ILE A 6 33.23 9.69 23.02
C ILE A 6 32.55 10.98 23.48
N ASP A 7 31.28 10.89 23.90
CA ASP A 7 30.52 12.02 24.40
C ASP A 7 31.16 12.58 25.69
N VAL A 8 31.61 11.73 26.63
CA VAL A 8 32.34 12.13 27.83
C VAL A 8 33.66 12.77 27.48
N VAL A 9 34.46 12.17 26.58
CA VAL A 9 35.74 12.74 26.14
C VAL A 9 35.55 14.15 25.58
N ARG A 10 34.50 14.38 24.84
CA ARG A 10 34.18 15.67 24.22
C ARG A 10 33.65 16.68 25.25
N ALA A 11 32.71 16.24 26.11
CA ALA A 11 32.07 17.11 27.10
C ALA A 11 33.09 17.60 28.17
N GLU A 12 33.92 16.68 28.67
CA GLU A 12 34.93 16.97 29.70
C GLU A 12 36.24 17.49 29.10
N LYS A 13 36.34 17.64 27.77
CA LYS A 13 37.54 18.06 27.05
C LYS A 13 38.81 17.29 27.49
N ILE A 14 38.66 15.97 27.61
CA ILE A 14 39.78 15.08 27.99
C ILE A 14 40.87 15.18 26.91
N PRO A 15 42.10 15.57 27.24
CA PRO A 15 43.13 15.85 26.24
C PRO A 15 43.82 14.58 25.69
N PHE A 16 43.86 13.49 26.44
CA PHE A 16 44.52 12.24 26.08
C PHE A 16 43.58 11.07 26.29
N VAL A 17 43.64 10.11 25.38
CA VAL A 17 42.81 8.91 25.43
C VAL A 17 43.67 7.68 25.20
N PHE A 18 43.38 6.63 25.95
CA PHE A 18 43.91 5.30 25.76
C PHE A 18 42.74 4.38 25.44
N ALA A 19 42.69 3.85 24.22
CA ALA A 19 41.55 3.15 23.72
C ALA A 19 41.95 1.99 22.81
N THR A 20 41.05 1.02 22.65
CA THR A 20 41.21 -0.01 21.62
C THR A 20 41.22 0.63 20.23
N ALA A 21 41.87 -0.03 19.27
CA ALA A 21 42.01 0.50 17.92
C ALA A 21 40.64 0.85 17.24
N GLY A 22 39.59 0.07 17.48
CA GLY A 22 38.26 0.40 16.98
C GLY A 22 37.65 1.66 17.60
N THR A 23 37.81 1.85 18.90
CA THR A 23 37.39 3.09 19.59
C THR A 23 38.24 4.28 19.13
N MET A 24 39.53 4.07 18.87
CA MET A 24 40.40 5.14 18.34
C MET A 24 39.97 5.56 16.92
N VAL A 25 39.62 4.61 16.04
CA VAL A 25 39.04 4.92 14.71
C VAL A 25 37.78 5.77 14.85
N ALA A 26 36.88 5.45 15.78
CA ALA A 26 35.69 6.23 16.03
C ALA A 26 36.01 7.65 16.53
N LEU A 27 36.96 7.78 17.48
CA LEU A 27 37.44 9.09 17.99
C LEU A 27 38.09 9.94 16.89
N VAL A 28 38.88 9.33 16.00
CA VAL A 28 39.46 10.02 14.82
C VAL A 28 38.37 10.59 13.92
N ASN A 29 37.39 9.77 13.59
CA ASN A 29 36.29 10.18 12.66
C ASN A 29 35.32 11.18 13.29
N GLU A 30 34.96 11.00 14.57
CA GLU A 30 33.87 11.78 15.19
C GLU A 30 34.39 13.00 15.99
N SER A 31 35.65 13.00 16.42
CA SER A 31 36.16 14.00 17.35
C SER A 31 37.55 14.56 17.00
N GLY A 32 38.11 14.14 15.85
CA GLY A 32 39.41 14.62 15.40
C GLY A 32 40.58 14.21 16.31
N ALA A 33 40.50 13.04 16.97
CA ALA A 33 41.61 12.50 17.73
C ALA A 33 42.82 12.19 16.82
N VAL A 34 43.99 12.38 17.36
CA VAL A 34 45.26 12.05 16.67
C VAL A 34 45.93 10.89 17.39
N PRO A 35 46.10 9.74 16.75
CA PRO A 35 46.85 8.63 17.31
C PRO A 35 48.32 9.01 17.53
N LEU A 36 48.83 8.69 18.71
CA LEU A 36 50.21 9.04 19.13
C LEU A 36 51.13 7.84 19.18
N ALA A 37 50.68 6.74 19.78
CA ALA A 37 51.46 5.53 19.95
C ALA A 37 50.54 4.31 19.96
N ALA A 38 50.97 3.19 19.44
CA ALA A 38 50.29 1.92 19.54
C ALA A 38 51.06 0.95 20.46
N ARG A 39 50.31 0.11 21.16
CA ARG A 39 50.90 -0.99 21.92
C ARG A 39 51.34 -2.07 20.94
N GLU A 40 52.64 -2.37 20.98
CA GLU A 40 53.29 -3.40 20.16
C GLU A 40 53.60 -4.62 20.99
N ARG A 41 53.32 -5.81 20.48
CA ARG A 41 53.76 -7.05 21.10
C ARG A 41 55.11 -7.45 20.57
N LEU A 42 56.01 -7.82 21.48
CA LEU A 42 57.32 -8.33 21.16
C LEU A 42 57.23 -9.86 20.94
N ASN A 43 57.60 -10.32 19.79
CA ASN A 43 57.73 -11.75 19.53
C ASN A 43 59.06 -12.24 19.99
N SER A 44 59.10 -13.24 20.87
CA SER A 44 60.33 -13.80 21.46
C SER A 44 61.33 -14.41 20.43
N HIS A 45 60.93 -14.51 19.16
CA HIS A 45 61.72 -15.12 18.11
C HIS A 45 61.81 -14.30 16.82
N ALA A 46 61.26 -13.10 16.76
CA ALA A 46 61.35 -12.22 15.62
C ALA A 46 61.91 -10.86 16.06
N GLU A 47 62.89 -10.35 15.32
CA GLU A 47 63.41 -8.99 15.53
C GLU A 47 62.39 -7.90 15.27
N GLU A 48 61.24 -8.28 14.74
CA GLU A 48 60.10 -7.37 14.43
C GLU A 48 59.00 -7.43 15.47
N SER A 49 58.72 -6.28 16.08
CA SER A 49 57.52 -6.06 16.88
C SER A 49 56.29 -5.94 16.00
N SER A 50 55.22 -6.56 16.41
CA SER A 50 53.94 -6.48 15.68
C SER A 50 52.95 -5.60 16.43
N GLN A 51 52.41 -4.60 15.74
CA GLN A 51 51.25 -3.86 16.21
C GLN A 51 49.96 -4.66 16.16
N SER A 52 49.91 -5.65 15.28
CA SER A 52 48.76 -6.51 15.07
C SER A 52 48.78 -7.66 16.08
N ALA A 53 48.22 -7.40 17.24
CA ALA A 53 48.19 -8.31 18.39
C ALA A 53 46.79 -8.68 18.87
N ALA A 54 45.78 -7.96 18.39
CA ALA A 54 44.37 -8.24 18.71
C ALA A 54 43.71 -9.13 17.66
N GLY A 55 43.03 -10.17 18.10
CA GLY A 55 42.35 -11.13 17.24
C GLY A 55 41.45 -12.06 18.05
N GLY A 56 40.73 -12.92 17.36
CA GLY A 56 39.83 -13.89 17.96
C GLY A 56 40.33 -15.34 17.77
N LEU A 57 40.21 -16.15 18.81
CA LEU A 57 40.46 -17.59 18.78
C LEU A 57 39.14 -18.33 18.99
N LEU A 58 38.81 -19.23 18.04
CA LEU A 58 37.73 -20.18 18.19
C LEU A 58 38.24 -21.42 18.94
N VAL A 59 37.53 -21.82 20.00
CA VAL A 59 37.79 -23.00 20.80
C VAL A 59 36.56 -23.89 20.83
N ILE A 60 36.79 -25.21 20.74
CA ILE A 60 35.75 -26.24 20.79
C ILE A 60 36.12 -27.30 21.85
N ASP A 61 35.15 -28.13 22.25
CA ASP A 61 35.41 -29.26 23.10
C ASP A 61 36.35 -30.23 22.34
N ALA A 62 37.41 -30.70 23.01
CA ALA A 62 38.38 -31.62 22.43
C ALA A 62 37.77 -32.92 21.91
N LYS A 63 36.60 -33.32 22.41
CA LYS A 63 35.85 -34.50 21.99
C LYS A 63 35.17 -34.31 20.63
N ARG A 64 34.87 -33.09 20.23
CA ARG A 64 34.19 -32.76 18.95
C ARG A 64 35.20 -32.79 17.80
N ARG A 65 35.44 -33.98 17.23
CA ARG A 65 36.36 -34.13 16.10
C ARG A 65 35.79 -33.70 14.76
N ASP A 66 34.51 -33.54 14.70
CA ASP A 66 33.73 -33.07 13.54
C ASP A 66 33.84 -31.56 13.29
N LEU A 67 34.19 -30.80 14.33
CA LEU A 67 34.31 -29.35 14.26
C LEU A 67 35.78 -28.91 14.29
N GLY A 68 36.36 -28.57 13.14
CA GLY A 68 37.80 -28.21 13.10
C GLY A 68 38.12 -27.08 12.12
N SER A 69 37.42 -27.02 11.02
CA SER A 69 37.50 -25.92 10.04
C SER A 69 36.41 -24.90 10.25
N LEU A 70 36.54 -23.74 9.58
CA LEU A 70 35.54 -22.71 9.64
C LEU A 70 34.19 -23.21 9.05
N GLU A 71 34.25 -23.90 7.93
CA GLU A 71 33.08 -24.43 7.23
C GLU A 71 32.30 -25.43 8.09
N SER A 72 33.01 -26.22 8.92
CA SER A 72 32.38 -27.20 9.82
C SER A 72 31.57 -26.52 10.96
N LEU A 73 31.77 -25.24 11.19
CA LEU A 73 31.07 -24.45 12.19
C LEU A 73 29.84 -23.73 11.63
N GLU A 74 29.51 -23.88 10.34
CA GLU A 74 28.30 -23.32 9.78
C GLU A 74 27.05 -23.97 10.42
N GLY A 75 26.12 -23.16 10.89
CA GLY A 75 24.93 -23.61 11.62
C GLY A 75 25.19 -24.00 13.08
N ALA A 76 26.45 -23.93 13.57
CA ALA A 76 26.77 -24.21 14.96
C ALA A 76 26.29 -23.09 15.90
N ARG A 77 26.22 -23.41 17.21
CA ARG A 77 25.96 -22.42 18.28
C ARG A 77 27.32 -21.89 18.75
N ILE A 78 27.43 -20.57 18.86
CA ILE A 78 28.66 -19.93 19.31
C ILE A 78 28.46 -19.17 20.62
N ALA A 79 29.38 -19.31 21.58
CA ALA A 79 29.47 -18.45 22.74
C ALA A 79 30.55 -17.38 22.50
N VAL A 80 30.24 -16.11 22.79
CA VAL A 80 31.13 -14.98 22.48
C VAL A 80 31.34 -14.12 23.70
N GLU A 81 32.58 -13.72 23.92
CA GLU A 81 33.00 -12.88 25.06
C GLU A 81 32.32 -11.50 25.08
N SER A 82 32.06 -10.88 23.93
CA SER A 82 31.41 -9.57 23.84
C SER A 82 30.69 -9.35 22.54
N SER A 83 29.53 -8.66 22.61
CA SER A 83 28.69 -8.31 21.45
C SER A 83 28.79 -6.87 20.99
N VAL A 84 29.24 -5.96 21.87
CA VAL A 84 28.99 -4.51 21.75
C VAL A 84 30.23 -3.68 21.50
N ALA A 85 31.42 -4.18 21.80
CA ALA A 85 32.68 -3.53 21.54
C ALA A 85 33.32 -4.04 20.26
N PHE A 86 34.21 -3.25 19.66
CA PHE A 86 35.06 -3.75 18.58
C PHE A 86 36.05 -4.75 19.17
N GLY A 87 35.83 -6.03 18.87
CA GLY A 87 36.55 -7.14 19.51
C GLY A 87 36.37 -8.46 18.76
N PRO A 88 36.46 -9.62 19.45
CA PRO A 88 36.52 -10.94 18.83
C PRO A 88 35.44 -11.21 17.79
N TRP A 89 34.21 -10.80 18.05
CA TRP A 89 33.12 -11.00 17.12
C TRP A 89 33.33 -10.23 15.81
N GLN A 90 33.70 -8.94 15.86
CA GLN A 90 33.91 -8.14 14.66
C GLN A 90 35.08 -8.69 13.83
N TRP A 91 36.13 -9.18 14.48
CA TRP A 91 37.26 -9.81 13.79
C TRP A 91 36.84 -11.11 13.09
N LEU A 92 36.04 -11.95 13.76
CA LEU A 92 35.47 -13.17 13.14
C LEU A 92 34.50 -12.82 12.02
N ALA A 93 33.62 -11.85 12.21
CA ALA A 93 32.68 -11.40 11.20
C ALA A 93 33.41 -10.89 9.95
N GLY A 94 34.53 -10.18 10.12
CA GLY A 94 35.37 -9.74 9.01
C GLY A 94 35.99 -10.91 8.25
N ARG A 95 36.44 -11.95 8.95
CA ARG A 95 36.92 -13.20 8.31
C ARG A 95 35.81 -13.88 7.54
N LEU A 96 34.62 -14.01 8.14
CA LEU A 96 33.48 -14.65 7.47
C LEU A 96 33.10 -13.90 6.18
N LEU A 97 33.10 -12.55 6.19
CA LEU A 97 32.87 -11.75 4.98
C LEU A 97 33.96 -11.99 3.91
N ALA A 98 35.23 -12.06 4.32
CA ALA A 98 36.32 -12.31 3.39
C ALA A 98 36.21 -13.70 2.75
N ASP A 99 35.70 -14.69 3.48
CA ASP A 99 35.43 -16.04 3.03
C ASP A 99 34.05 -16.18 2.38
N HIS A 100 33.36 -15.04 2.04
CA HIS A 100 32.06 -14.99 1.36
C HIS A 100 30.86 -15.54 2.15
N HIS A 101 30.97 -15.62 3.47
CA HIS A 101 29.85 -15.98 4.35
C HIS A 101 29.15 -14.73 4.93
N ASP A 102 27.82 -14.83 5.14
CA ASP A 102 27.06 -13.81 5.85
C ASP A 102 27.22 -14.00 7.37
N PRO A 103 27.92 -13.12 8.10
CA PRO A 103 28.13 -13.27 9.53
C PRO A 103 26.84 -13.33 10.35
N ARG A 104 25.75 -12.76 9.83
CA ARG A 104 24.44 -12.72 10.52
C ARG A 104 23.70 -14.06 10.46
N LYS A 105 24.09 -14.94 9.53
CA LYS A 105 23.42 -16.22 9.27
C LYS A 105 24.30 -17.42 9.47
N PHE A 106 25.62 -17.22 9.60
CA PHE A 106 26.59 -18.30 9.66
C PHE A 106 26.39 -19.21 10.86
N PHE A 107 26.15 -18.63 12.03
CA PHE A 107 25.83 -19.38 13.25
C PHE A 107 24.31 -19.42 13.48
N SER A 108 23.79 -20.56 13.97
CA SER A 108 22.38 -20.71 14.29
C SER A 108 21.98 -19.90 15.55
N GLU A 109 22.92 -19.76 16.50
CA GLU A 109 22.70 -19.04 17.75
C GLU A 109 24.03 -18.45 18.24
N ALA A 110 23.97 -17.22 18.77
CA ALA A 110 25.11 -16.57 19.43
C ALA A 110 24.75 -16.24 20.88
N VAL A 111 25.49 -16.88 21.81
CA VAL A 111 25.32 -16.67 23.25
C VAL A 111 26.38 -15.67 23.73
N TRP A 112 25.92 -14.48 24.12
CA TRP A 112 26.80 -13.38 24.54
C TRP A 112 27.13 -13.45 26.02
N ARG A 113 28.44 -13.37 26.36
CA ARG A 113 28.96 -13.35 27.72
C ARG A 113 29.95 -12.19 27.88
N PRO A 114 29.48 -10.97 28.11
CA PRO A 114 30.37 -9.80 28.22
C PRO A 114 31.41 -9.96 29.33
N HIS A 115 32.67 -9.88 28.97
CA HIS A 115 33.84 -9.92 29.90
C HIS A 115 33.93 -11.18 30.76
N ASP A 116 33.32 -12.29 30.35
CA ASP A 116 33.30 -13.54 31.11
C ASP A 116 33.82 -14.70 30.25
N VAL A 117 35.14 -14.74 30.03
CA VAL A 117 35.79 -15.80 29.27
C VAL A 117 35.61 -17.16 29.89
N PRO A 118 35.73 -17.32 31.24
CA PRO A 118 35.46 -18.63 31.87
C PRO A 118 34.05 -19.17 31.53
N GLU A 119 33.01 -18.29 31.49
CA GLU A 119 31.68 -18.73 31.17
C GLU A 119 31.51 -19.06 29.66
N VAL A 120 32.25 -18.40 28.75
CA VAL A 120 32.32 -18.79 27.34
C VAL A 120 32.88 -20.21 27.23
N LEU A 121 33.99 -20.52 27.91
CA LEU A 121 34.61 -21.84 27.90
C LEU A 121 33.72 -22.91 28.58
N ASN A 122 33.04 -22.54 29.67
CA ASN A 122 32.09 -23.43 30.33
C ASN A 122 30.86 -23.73 29.43
N ALA A 123 30.40 -22.77 28.63
CA ALA A 123 29.33 -23.00 27.66
C ALA A 123 29.71 -24.05 26.62
N VAL A 124 30.99 -24.09 26.20
CA VAL A 124 31.50 -25.08 25.29
C VAL A 124 31.55 -26.46 25.94
N LEU A 125 32.12 -26.57 27.14
CA LEU A 125 32.27 -27.87 27.83
C LEU A 125 30.92 -28.45 28.27
N SER A 126 29.94 -27.61 28.61
CA SER A 126 28.60 -28.04 28.97
C SER A 126 27.70 -28.33 27.77
N GLY A 127 28.17 -28.14 26.53
CA GLY A 127 27.41 -28.35 25.31
C GLY A 127 26.31 -27.33 25.06
N ARG A 128 26.30 -26.19 25.79
CA ARG A 128 25.41 -25.06 25.52
C ARG A 128 25.80 -24.29 24.27
N ALA A 129 27.08 -24.34 23.91
CA ALA A 129 27.62 -23.84 22.65
C ALA A 129 28.51 -24.91 22.05
N ASP A 130 28.59 -24.92 20.71
CA ASP A 130 29.45 -25.83 19.98
C ASP A 130 30.85 -25.26 19.81
N ALA A 131 31.01 -23.93 19.83
CA ALA A 131 32.28 -23.21 19.81
C ALA A 131 32.24 -22.02 20.75
N GLY A 132 33.40 -21.61 21.27
CA GLY A 132 33.63 -20.40 22.01
C GLY A 132 34.57 -19.48 21.23
N LEU A 133 34.27 -18.19 21.20
CA LEU A 133 35.12 -17.14 20.62
C LEU A 133 35.64 -16.24 21.72
N ILE A 134 36.97 -16.26 21.88
CA ILE A 134 37.71 -15.49 22.91
C ILE A 134 38.82 -14.67 22.26
N SER A 135 39.34 -13.70 22.99
CA SER A 135 40.48 -12.91 22.53
C SER A 135 41.74 -13.77 22.39
N VAL A 136 42.55 -13.43 21.40
CA VAL A 136 43.89 -14.07 21.18
C VAL A 136 44.72 -13.97 22.44
N CYS A 137 45.56 -15.01 22.71
CA CYS A 137 46.41 -15.17 23.88
C CYS A 137 45.68 -15.42 25.21
N THR A 138 44.41 -15.20 25.30
CA THR A 138 43.64 -15.47 26.52
C THR A 138 43.63 -16.95 26.87
N PHE A 139 43.53 -17.81 25.85
CA PHE A 139 43.54 -19.24 26.04
C PHE A 139 44.90 -19.74 26.65
N GLU A 140 45.99 -19.28 26.07
CA GLU A 140 47.36 -19.61 26.54
C GLU A 140 47.64 -19.05 27.95
N THR A 141 47.15 -17.82 28.23
CA THR A 141 47.29 -17.21 29.55
C THR A 141 46.55 -18.01 30.62
N LEU A 142 45.24 -18.32 30.37
CA LEU A 142 44.44 -19.07 31.32
C LEU A 142 45.00 -20.51 31.54
N ALA A 143 45.58 -21.11 30.51
CA ALA A 143 46.24 -22.43 30.61
C ALA A 143 47.55 -22.34 31.45
N ALA A 144 48.34 -21.29 31.24
CA ALA A 144 49.56 -21.06 32.01
C ALA A 144 49.31 -20.76 33.49
N GLU A 145 48.22 -20.04 33.78
CA GLU A 145 47.75 -19.75 35.14
C GLU A 145 47.06 -20.94 35.82
N GLY A 146 46.86 -22.05 35.11
CA GLY A 146 46.18 -23.24 35.61
C GLY A 146 44.66 -23.08 35.82
N MET A 147 44.06 -22.03 35.26
CA MET A 147 42.63 -21.73 35.37
C MET A 147 41.77 -22.63 34.49
N ILE A 148 42.34 -23.19 33.44
CA ILE A 148 41.71 -24.14 32.52
C ILE A 148 42.57 -25.35 32.27
N ASP A 149 41.97 -26.52 31.99
CA ASP A 149 42.69 -27.66 31.42
C ASP A 149 42.74 -27.49 29.88
N PRO A 150 43.91 -27.16 29.31
CA PRO A 150 44.03 -26.96 27.87
C PRO A 150 43.73 -28.22 27.07
N LYS A 151 43.80 -29.44 27.66
CA LYS A 151 43.48 -30.70 26.98
C LYS A 151 41.96 -30.89 26.80
N ALA A 152 41.15 -30.20 27.57
CA ALA A 152 39.68 -30.23 27.44
C ALA A 152 39.22 -29.51 26.18
N PHE A 153 40.04 -28.65 25.59
CA PHE A 153 39.70 -27.80 24.46
C PHE A 153 40.59 -28.06 23.26
N ARG A 154 40.08 -27.73 22.10
CA ARG A 154 40.83 -27.76 20.83
C ARG A 154 40.58 -26.43 20.09
N PRO A 155 41.65 -25.72 19.68
CA PRO A 155 41.50 -24.59 18.77
C PRO A 155 40.88 -25.03 17.42
N ALA A 156 40.00 -24.22 16.88
CA ALA A 156 39.33 -24.47 15.60
C ALA A 156 39.60 -23.34 14.60
N ALA A 157 39.57 -23.66 13.33
CA ALA A 157 39.75 -22.75 12.20
C ALA A 157 40.98 -21.84 12.33
N VAL A 158 42.06 -22.35 12.92
CA VAL A 158 43.29 -21.60 13.17
C VAL A 158 43.95 -21.20 11.85
N LEU A 159 44.35 -19.93 11.75
CA LEU A 159 45.14 -19.42 10.65
C LEU A 159 46.63 -19.84 10.81
N GLU A 160 47.37 -19.70 9.71
CA GLU A 160 48.83 -20.03 9.73
C GLU A 160 49.51 -19.25 10.85
N ARG A 161 50.29 -19.98 11.66
CA ARG A 161 50.92 -19.47 12.89
C ARG A 161 52.29 -18.91 12.61
N THR A 162 52.49 -17.64 13.00
CA THR A 162 53.83 -17.11 13.14
C THR A 162 54.51 -17.72 14.38
N PRO A 163 55.74 -18.22 14.28
CA PRO A 163 56.46 -18.78 15.42
C PRO A 163 56.52 -17.80 16.61
N GLY A 164 56.15 -18.26 17.81
CA GLY A 164 56.11 -17.44 19.01
C GLY A 164 54.84 -16.60 19.19
N ALA A 165 53.94 -16.52 18.20
CA ALA A 165 52.66 -15.86 18.34
C ALA A 165 51.59 -16.78 18.97
N CYS A 166 50.60 -16.21 19.64
CA CYS A 166 49.42 -16.94 20.09
C CYS A 166 48.59 -17.43 18.93
N LEU A 167 47.80 -18.48 19.18
CA LEU A 167 46.86 -19.01 18.16
C LEU A 167 45.77 -18.01 17.85
N SER A 168 45.45 -17.88 16.57
CA SER A 168 44.36 -17.01 16.12
C SER A 168 43.52 -17.70 15.07
N SER A 169 42.23 -17.54 15.18
CA SER A 169 41.23 -17.94 14.14
C SER A 169 40.81 -16.76 13.27
N THR A 170 41.32 -15.58 13.50
CA THR A 170 41.04 -14.38 12.71
C THR A 170 42.33 -13.70 12.28
N PRO A 171 42.34 -12.83 11.27
CA PRO A 171 43.40 -11.88 11.06
C PRO A 171 43.71 -11.10 12.34
N LEU A 172 44.96 -10.69 12.51
CA LEU A 172 45.37 -9.85 13.67
C LEU A 172 45.26 -8.38 13.31
N TYR A 173 44.79 -7.59 14.27
CA TYR A 173 44.54 -6.17 14.15
C TYR A 173 45.38 -5.40 15.20
N PRO A 174 45.58 -4.07 15.02
CA PRO A 174 46.14 -3.21 16.04
C PRO A 174 45.37 -3.31 17.35
N ASP A 175 46.08 -3.30 18.45
CA ASP A 175 45.51 -3.43 19.81
C ASP A 175 45.20 -2.05 20.41
N TRP A 176 45.70 -1.78 21.60
CA TRP A 176 45.48 -0.52 22.30
C TRP A 176 46.30 0.60 21.69
N THR A 177 45.69 1.79 21.61
CA THR A 177 46.28 2.97 21.01
C THR A 177 46.16 4.13 21.99
N LEU A 178 47.26 4.84 22.21
CA LEU A 178 47.33 6.13 22.89
C LEU A 178 47.13 7.23 21.85
N GLY A 179 46.22 8.15 22.11
CA GLY A 179 45.94 9.29 21.23
C GLY A 179 45.71 10.56 22.03
N TYR A 180 45.71 11.69 21.34
CA TYR A 180 45.40 12.99 21.91
C TYR A 180 44.30 13.67 21.07
N MET A 181 43.57 14.57 21.73
CA MET A 181 42.50 15.33 21.08
C MET A 181 43.04 16.65 20.52
N ALA A 182 42.39 17.20 19.52
CA ALA A 182 42.80 18.44 18.84
C ALA A 182 42.95 19.65 19.80
N TRP A 183 42.32 19.61 20.96
CA TRP A 183 42.44 20.65 22.02
C TRP A 183 43.54 20.40 23.04
N ALA A 184 44.34 19.35 22.91
CA ALA A 184 45.43 19.06 23.79
C ALA A 184 46.57 20.07 23.60
N ASP A 185 47.17 20.49 24.70
CA ASP A 185 48.33 21.38 24.67
C ASP A 185 49.57 20.70 24.08
N GLY A 186 50.22 21.30 23.09
CA GLY A 186 51.33 20.69 22.37
C GLY A 186 52.54 20.37 23.27
N ASN A 187 52.78 21.11 24.39
CA ASN A 187 53.84 20.80 25.33
C ASN A 187 53.49 19.57 26.18
N GLN A 188 52.19 19.41 26.49
CA GLN A 188 51.71 18.20 27.16
C GLN A 188 51.85 17.00 26.24
N VAL A 189 51.46 17.12 24.95
CA VAL A 189 51.59 16.04 23.95
C VAL A 189 53.04 15.57 23.85
N ARG A 190 54.03 16.52 23.75
CA ARG A 190 55.44 16.16 23.71
C ARG A 190 55.91 15.41 24.98
N ARG A 191 55.47 15.88 26.17
CA ARG A 191 55.81 15.22 27.44
C ARG A 191 55.23 13.81 27.54
N VAL A 192 53.97 13.65 27.18
CA VAL A 192 53.30 12.33 27.20
C VAL A 192 53.96 11.37 26.20
N ALA A 193 54.29 11.84 24.99
CA ALA A 193 55.03 11.04 24.00
C ALA A 193 56.39 10.61 24.54
N ALA A 194 57.18 11.56 25.09
CA ALA A 194 58.51 11.26 25.67
C ALA A 194 58.43 10.20 26.78
N VAL A 195 57.43 10.31 27.65
CA VAL A 195 57.21 9.31 28.71
C VAL A 195 56.82 7.97 28.13
N ALA A 196 55.82 7.93 27.22
CA ALA A 196 55.33 6.69 26.62
C ALA A 196 56.48 5.88 25.95
N PHE A 197 57.32 6.56 25.17
CA PHE A 197 58.45 5.90 24.47
C PHE A 197 59.66 5.61 25.33
N SER A 198 59.77 6.22 26.53
CA SER A 198 60.82 5.90 27.51
C SER A 198 60.43 4.78 28.47
N LEU A 199 59.18 4.34 28.47
CA LEU A 199 58.76 3.19 29.29
C LEU A 199 59.49 1.94 28.87
N PRO A 200 60.05 1.15 29.84
CA PRO A 200 60.67 -0.13 29.53
C PRO A 200 59.66 -1.14 28.98
N GLU A 201 60.15 -2.12 28.27
CA GLU A 201 59.36 -3.27 27.88
C GLU A 201 58.80 -3.94 29.14
N ASN A 202 57.52 -4.24 29.11
CA ASN A 202 56.84 -4.92 30.22
C ASN A 202 55.91 -6.01 29.68
N ASP A 203 56.08 -7.22 30.20
CA ASP A 203 55.27 -8.43 29.82
C ASP A 203 55.19 -8.66 28.31
N GLY A 204 56.29 -8.41 27.56
CA GLY A 204 56.37 -8.56 26.13
C GLY A 204 55.65 -7.50 25.33
N TRP A 205 55.41 -6.31 25.95
CA TRP A 205 54.78 -5.15 25.29
C TRP A 205 55.67 -3.91 25.39
N ARG A 206 55.58 -3.08 24.33
CA ARG A 206 56.19 -1.75 24.31
C ARG A 206 55.26 -0.75 23.59
N TRP A 207 55.57 0.52 23.75
CA TRP A 207 54.93 1.57 22.93
C TRP A 207 55.72 1.80 21.65
N GLY A 208 55.03 1.60 20.48
CA GLY A 208 55.61 1.85 19.16
C GLY A 208 55.08 3.15 18.56
N LEU A 209 55.91 3.78 17.74
CA LEU A 209 55.57 5.00 17.01
C LEU A 209 54.65 4.77 15.81
N ARG A 210 54.67 3.57 15.27
CA ARG A 210 53.84 3.26 14.13
C ARG A 210 52.41 2.98 14.58
N VAL A 211 51.47 3.82 14.14
CA VAL A 211 50.06 3.64 14.43
C VAL A 211 49.33 3.51 13.09
N ASP A 212 49.17 2.28 12.62
CA ASP A 212 48.40 1.99 11.40
C ASP A 212 47.04 1.42 11.78
N LEU A 213 45.99 2.20 11.61
CA LEU A 213 44.60 1.83 11.86
C LEU A 213 43.85 1.49 10.56
N SER A 214 44.55 1.38 9.43
CA SER A 214 43.90 1.15 8.11
C SER A 214 43.13 -0.16 8.04
N SER A 215 43.71 -1.24 8.59
CA SER A 215 43.03 -2.55 8.62
C SER A 215 41.76 -2.54 9.48
N VAL A 216 41.82 -1.85 10.63
CA VAL A 216 40.65 -1.68 11.50
C VAL A 216 39.58 -0.82 10.83
N ARG A 217 39.97 0.24 10.15
CA ARG A 217 39.04 1.09 9.38
C ARG A 217 38.35 0.32 8.30
N SER A 218 39.09 -0.41 7.47
CA SER A 218 38.55 -1.22 6.39
C SER A 218 37.59 -2.29 6.92
N LEU A 219 37.91 -2.93 8.05
CA LEU A 219 37.03 -3.89 8.69
C LEU A 219 35.73 -3.24 9.18
N MET A 220 35.82 -2.09 9.86
CA MET A 220 34.63 -1.35 10.35
C MET A 220 33.76 -0.88 9.19
N GLU A 221 34.36 -0.44 8.09
CA GLU A 221 33.64 -0.05 6.87
C GLU A 221 32.95 -1.25 6.23
N ALA A 222 33.65 -2.39 6.05
CA ALA A 222 33.07 -3.60 5.50
C ALA A 222 31.92 -4.18 6.34
N LEU A 223 31.98 -4.02 7.66
CA LEU A 223 30.93 -4.45 8.60
C LEU A 223 29.84 -3.38 8.80
N HIS A 224 29.96 -2.20 8.21
CA HIS A 224 29.12 -1.02 8.49
C HIS A 224 29.00 -0.73 9.99
N PHE A 225 30.11 -0.84 10.71
CA PHE A 225 30.15 -0.78 12.17
C PHE A 225 30.69 0.55 12.68
N GLY A 226 30.17 1.00 13.83
CA GLY A 226 30.61 2.23 14.49
C GLY A 226 30.35 3.48 13.64
N PRO A 227 31.39 4.29 13.32
CA PRO A 227 31.23 5.50 12.52
C PRO A 227 30.74 5.27 11.09
N TYR A 228 30.77 4.03 10.61
CA TYR A 228 30.33 3.64 9.28
C TYR A 228 28.92 3.02 9.24
N SER A 229 28.19 3.05 10.35
CA SER A 229 26.81 2.50 10.42
C SER A 229 25.83 3.20 9.48
N TYR A 230 26.11 4.42 9.05
CA TYR A 230 25.31 5.13 8.05
C TYR A 230 25.27 4.43 6.68
N LEU A 231 26.24 3.56 6.40
CA LEU A 231 26.26 2.79 5.16
C LEU A 231 25.14 1.76 5.11
N ASP A 232 24.66 1.27 6.25
CA ASP A 232 23.47 0.41 6.32
C ASP A 232 22.18 1.16 5.90
N GLU A 233 22.10 2.46 6.21
CA GLU A 233 20.96 3.30 5.85
C GLU A 233 20.89 3.60 4.36
N GLN A 234 22.03 3.55 3.66
CA GLN A 234 22.10 3.75 2.22
C GLN A 234 21.67 2.50 1.42
N THR A 235 21.52 1.36 2.05
CA THR A 235 20.92 0.19 1.41
C THR A 235 19.41 0.36 1.32
N VAL A 236 18.79 -0.18 0.24
CA VAL A 236 17.32 -0.15 0.08
C VAL A 236 16.62 -0.73 1.31
N ALA A 237 17.18 -1.78 1.91
CA ALA A 237 16.65 -2.40 3.12
C ALA A 237 16.78 -1.49 4.35
N GLY A 238 17.91 -0.78 4.51
CA GLY A 238 18.13 0.19 5.58
C GLY A 238 17.19 1.39 5.45
N PHE A 239 17.07 1.94 4.23
CA PHE A 239 16.14 3.03 3.94
C PHE A 239 14.68 2.64 4.21
N MET A 240 14.26 1.43 3.81
CA MET A 240 12.92 0.93 4.12
C MET A 240 12.69 0.76 5.63
N LYS A 241 13.71 0.32 6.38
CA LYS A 241 13.61 0.11 7.83
C LYS A 241 13.56 1.45 8.58
N SER A 242 14.40 2.42 8.22
CA SER A 242 14.41 3.75 8.84
C SER A 242 13.16 4.57 8.54
N HIS A 243 12.47 4.29 7.41
CA HIS A 243 11.26 4.99 6.99
C HIS A 243 10.02 4.08 7.03
N ALA A 244 10.05 2.99 7.81
CA ALA A 244 8.96 2.01 7.88
C ALA A 244 7.60 2.62 8.22
N GLU A 245 7.57 3.64 9.10
CA GLU A 245 6.35 4.36 9.48
C GLU A 245 5.73 5.11 8.28
N TRP A 246 6.56 5.75 7.45
CA TRP A 246 6.10 6.45 6.25
C TRP A 246 5.60 5.48 5.18
N PHE A 247 6.27 4.34 5.00
CA PHE A 247 5.78 3.28 4.09
C PHE A 247 4.46 2.68 4.58
N ALA A 248 4.32 2.44 5.88
CA ALA A 248 3.06 1.97 6.47
C ALA A 248 1.93 2.99 6.28
N ALA A 249 2.20 4.29 6.49
CA ALA A 249 1.23 5.36 6.24
C ALA A 249 0.82 5.43 4.75
N LEU A 250 1.77 5.31 3.83
CA LEU A 250 1.50 5.33 2.39
C LEU A 250 0.63 4.14 1.96
N VAL A 251 0.93 2.94 2.47
CA VAL A 251 0.11 1.74 2.23
C VAL A 251 -1.30 1.91 2.80
N ALA A 252 -1.43 2.47 4.02
CA ALA A 252 -2.73 2.74 4.63
C ALA A 252 -3.57 3.72 3.79
N VAL A 253 -2.96 4.81 3.30
CA VAL A 253 -3.62 5.77 2.39
C VAL A 253 -4.03 5.10 1.09
N PHE A 254 -3.16 4.29 0.49
CA PHE A 254 -3.49 3.56 -0.73
C PHE A 254 -4.67 2.61 -0.55
N LEU A 255 -4.69 1.83 0.54
CA LEU A 255 -5.80 0.94 0.87
C LEU A 255 -7.09 1.71 1.13
N PHE A 256 -7.01 2.86 1.80
CA PHE A 256 -8.17 3.73 2.03
C PHE A 256 -8.75 4.27 0.72
N VAL A 257 -7.91 4.77 -0.18
CA VAL A 257 -8.34 5.26 -1.51
C VAL A 257 -8.94 4.12 -2.34
N LEU A 258 -8.32 2.95 -2.33
CA LEU A 258 -8.82 1.76 -3.02
C LEU A 258 -10.19 1.34 -2.48
N PHE A 259 -10.33 1.25 -1.16
CA PHE A 259 -11.61 0.95 -0.51
C PHE A 259 -12.68 1.96 -0.87
N HIS A 260 -12.34 3.26 -0.81
CA HIS A 260 -13.26 4.33 -1.17
C HIS A 260 -13.70 4.26 -2.65
N ALA A 261 -12.76 3.98 -3.54
CA ALA A 261 -13.06 3.82 -4.97
C ALA A 261 -13.97 2.61 -5.25
N LEU A 262 -13.71 1.47 -4.60
CA LEU A 262 -14.55 0.28 -4.72
C LEU A 262 -15.95 0.52 -4.15
N ARG A 263 -16.05 1.15 -3.00
CA ARG A 263 -17.33 1.53 -2.37
C ARG A 263 -18.12 2.50 -3.25
N SER A 264 -17.46 3.50 -3.81
CA SER A 264 -18.09 4.47 -4.72
C SER A 264 -18.65 3.78 -5.97
N ARG A 265 -17.86 2.90 -6.60
CA ARG A 265 -18.32 2.10 -7.77
C ARG A 265 -19.51 1.22 -7.42
N TYR A 266 -19.50 0.59 -6.25
CA TYR A 266 -20.62 -0.22 -5.78
C TYR A 266 -21.88 0.62 -5.60
N LEU A 267 -21.79 1.76 -4.89
CA LEU A 267 -22.93 2.65 -4.66
C LEU A 267 -23.50 3.24 -5.96
N VAL A 268 -22.63 3.62 -6.90
CA VAL A 268 -23.06 4.11 -8.22
C VAL A 268 -23.84 3.02 -8.96
N ARG A 269 -23.35 1.78 -8.98
CA ARG A 269 -24.05 0.65 -9.63
C ARG A 269 -25.45 0.43 -9.03
N VAL A 270 -25.54 0.37 -7.69
CA VAL A 270 -26.83 0.15 -6.99
C VAL A 270 -27.80 1.30 -7.27
N LYS A 271 -27.34 2.56 -7.18
CA LYS A 271 -28.20 3.72 -7.46
C LYS A 271 -28.62 3.81 -8.93
N THR A 272 -27.72 3.49 -9.87
CA THR A 272 -28.05 3.48 -11.30
C THR A 272 -29.07 2.42 -11.62
N GLN A 273 -28.98 1.26 -11.00
CA GLN A 273 -29.95 0.17 -11.20
C GLN A 273 -31.31 0.53 -10.61
N ALA A 274 -31.34 1.08 -9.41
CA ALA A 274 -32.58 1.57 -8.80
C ALA A 274 -33.25 2.70 -9.62
N LEU A 275 -32.46 3.61 -10.19
CA LEU A 275 -32.97 4.65 -11.06
C LEU A 275 -33.55 4.08 -12.37
N ARG A 276 -32.90 3.08 -12.97
CA ARG A 276 -33.41 2.44 -14.18
C ARG A 276 -34.75 1.76 -13.93
N THR A 277 -34.85 0.98 -12.83
CA THR A 277 -36.12 0.32 -12.49
C THR A 277 -37.24 1.34 -12.23
N ALA A 278 -36.92 2.45 -11.54
CA ALA A 278 -37.91 3.51 -11.30
C ALA A 278 -38.36 4.23 -12.60
N LEU A 279 -37.44 4.42 -13.56
CA LEU A 279 -37.78 4.98 -14.88
C LEU A 279 -38.66 4.03 -15.69
N GLU A 280 -38.36 2.74 -15.73
CA GLU A 280 -39.14 1.73 -16.39
C GLU A 280 -40.55 1.64 -15.81
N GLU A 281 -40.68 1.70 -14.49
CA GLU A 281 -41.99 1.69 -13.82
C GLU A 281 -42.78 2.98 -14.12
N LYS A 282 -42.11 4.14 -14.13
CA LYS A 282 -42.75 5.41 -14.55
C LYS A 282 -43.27 5.36 -15.99
N GLU A 283 -42.47 4.89 -16.94
CA GLU A 283 -42.86 4.75 -18.33
C GLU A 283 -44.05 3.80 -18.48
N ARG A 284 -44.06 2.69 -17.74
CA ARG A 284 -45.17 1.75 -17.72
C ARG A 284 -46.44 2.41 -17.22
N MET A 285 -46.40 3.14 -16.10
CA MET A 285 -47.56 3.85 -15.56
C MET A 285 -48.06 4.94 -16.51
N GLU A 286 -47.17 5.68 -17.17
CA GLU A 286 -47.54 6.69 -18.17
C GLU A 286 -48.24 6.05 -19.37
N ASN A 287 -47.78 4.90 -19.86
CA ASN A 287 -48.42 4.16 -20.93
C ASN A 287 -49.78 3.61 -20.52
N GLU A 288 -49.90 3.05 -19.32
CA GLU A 288 -51.18 2.57 -18.79
C GLU A 288 -52.19 3.71 -18.65
N ALA A 289 -51.74 4.87 -18.13
CA ALA A 289 -52.56 6.06 -18.02
C ALA A 289 -53.01 6.61 -19.40
N ARG A 290 -52.15 6.54 -20.43
CA ARG A 290 -52.47 6.94 -21.79
C ARG A 290 -53.53 6.03 -22.39
N VAL A 291 -53.32 4.73 -22.30
CA VAL A 291 -54.32 3.74 -22.80
C VAL A 291 -55.69 3.92 -22.10
N SER A 292 -55.66 4.10 -20.78
CA SER A 292 -56.88 4.33 -20.02
C SER A 292 -57.64 5.63 -20.44
N ARG A 293 -56.89 6.73 -20.69
CA ARG A 293 -57.50 7.97 -21.22
C ARG A 293 -58.12 7.80 -22.61
N GLU A 294 -57.43 7.06 -23.50
CA GLU A 294 -57.95 6.75 -24.83
C GLU A 294 -59.24 5.92 -24.76
N GLN A 295 -59.27 4.92 -23.86
CA GLN A 295 -60.46 4.11 -23.60
C GLN A 295 -61.63 4.95 -23.03
N LEU A 296 -61.33 5.79 -22.01
CA LEU A 296 -62.34 6.67 -21.46
C LEU A 296 -62.92 7.62 -22.52
N SER A 297 -62.07 8.22 -23.36
CA SER A 297 -62.53 9.11 -24.42
C SER A 297 -63.35 8.36 -25.51
N ALA A 298 -63.08 7.09 -25.72
CA ALA A 298 -63.89 6.25 -26.61
C ALA A 298 -65.26 5.94 -25.99
N ILE A 299 -65.32 5.63 -24.69
CA ILE A 299 -66.57 5.38 -23.95
C ILE A 299 -67.41 6.65 -23.88
N GLU A 300 -66.82 7.81 -23.59
CA GLU A 300 -67.51 9.09 -23.58
C GLU A 300 -68.17 9.40 -24.93
N ARG A 301 -67.41 9.18 -26.03
CA ARG A 301 -67.95 9.35 -27.38
C ARG A 301 -69.11 8.42 -27.68
N ALA A 302 -68.97 7.13 -27.29
CA ALA A 302 -70.05 6.16 -27.43
C ALA A 302 -71.28 6.51 -26.59
N GLY A 303 -71.07 7.04 -25.35
CA GLY A 303 -72.12 7.51 -24.47
C GLY A 303 -72.90 8.70 -25.05
N MET A 304 -72.17 9.68 -25.60
CA MET A 304 -72.78 10.82 -26.26
C MET A 304 -73.66 10.38 -27.47
N LEU A 305 -73.16 9.47 -28.29
CA LEU A 305 -73.94 8.90 -29.39
C LEU A 305 -75.18 8.19 -28.89
N SER A 306 -75.12 7.44 -27.80
CA SER A 306 -76.27 6.77 -27.21
C SER A 306 -77.34 7.75 -26.67
N GLN A 307 -76.92 8.80 -25.99
CA GLN A 307 -77.88 9.85 -25.52
C GLN A 307 -78.55 10.58 -26.69
N MET A 308 -77.78 10.85 -27.75
CA MET A 308 -78.32 11.53 -28.93
C MET A 308 -79.20 10.61 -29.78
N SER A 309 -79.07 9.29 -29.65
CA SER A 309 -79.88 8.33 -30.43
C SER A 309 -81.39 8.49 -30.24
N SER A 310 -81.83 8.80 -29.04
CA SER A 310 -83.24 9.08 -28.72
C SER A 310 -83.72 10.37 -29.39
N MET A 311 -82.87 11.39 -29.43
CA MET A 311 -83.21 12.68 -30.04
C MET A 311 -83.24 12.52 -31.57
N PHE A 312 -82.30 11.82 -32.19
CA PHE A 312 -82.30 11.53 -33.63
C PHE A 312 -83.44 10.67 -34.04
N ALA A 313 -83.84 9.67 -33.23
CA ALA A 313 -85.03 8.87 -33.51
C ALA A 313 -86.28 9.72 -33.51
N HIS A 314 -86.34 10.69 -32.59
CA HIS A 314 -87.52 11.59 -32.58
C HIS A 314 -87.52 12.57 -33.76
N GLU A 315 -86.40 13.18 -34.11
CA GLU A 315 -86.22 14.09 -35.22
C GLU A 315 -86.48 13.38 -36.60
N LEU A 316 -86.09 12.07 -36.75
CA LEU A 316 -86.39 11.30 -37.94
C LEU A 316 -87.86 10.84 -38.04
N LYS A 317 -88.46 10.58 -36.87
CA LYS A 317 -89.87 10.14 -36.84
C LYS A 317 -90.82 11.22 -37.35
N GLN A 318 -90.56 12.48 -37.13
CA GLN A 318 -91.36 13.62 -37.53
C GLN A 318 -91.52 13.70 -39.10
N PRO A 319 -90.43 13.83 -39.89
CA PRO A 319 -90.53 13.94 -41.33
C PRO A 319 -91.04 12.62 -41.96
N LEU A 320 -90.69 11.44 -41.35
CA LEU A 320 -91.23 10.18 -41.78
C LEU A 320 -92.74 10.10 -41.60
N SER A 321 -93.26 10.64 -40.49
CA SER A 321 -94.71 10.68 -40.27
C SER A 321 -95.43 11.64 -41.26
N SER A 322 -94.83 12.79 -41.55
CA SER A 322 -95.32 13.73 -42.56
C SER A 322 -95.32 13.08 -43.95
N LEU A 323 -94.23 12.43 -44.35
CA LEU A 323 -94.16 11.65 -45.62
C LEU A 323 -95.26 10.60 -45.70
N SER A 324 -95.43 9.82 -44.60
CA SER A 324 -96.50 8.82 -44.52
C SER A 324 -97.93 9.37 -44.73
N ASN A 325 -98.17 10.55 -44.10
CA ASN A 325 -99.46 11.26 -44.24
C ASN A 325 -99.67 11.76 -45.66
N TYR A 326 -98.64 12.35 -46.30
CA TYR A 326 -98.78 12.76 -47.72
C TYR A 326 -99.01 11.57 -48.66
N VAL A 327 -98.25 10.44 -48.44
CA VAL A 327 -98.49 9.20 -49.22
C VAL A 327 -99.91 8.67 -49.01
N GLY A 328 -100.42 8.70 -47.74
CA GLY A 328 -101.76 8.31 -47.40
C GLY A 328 -102.81 9.20 -48.09
N GLY A 329 -102.63 10.52 -48.03
CA GLY A 329 -103.47 11.49 -48.68
C GLY A 329 -103.47 11.29 -50.20
N LEU A 330 -102.33 11.14 -50.84
CA LEU A 330 -102.26 10.90 -52.29
C LEU A 330 -102.86 9.55 -52.71
N LYS A 331 -102.85 8.49 -51.91
CA LYS A 331 -103.56 7.23 -52.15
C LYS A 331 -105.04 7.40 -52.10
N LEU A 332 -105.60 8.13 -51.09
CA LEU A 332 -107.00 8.42 -50.99
C LEU A 332 -107.50 9.29 -52.16
N TRP A 333 -106.73 10.27 -52.52
CA TRP A 333 -107.04 11.14 -53.67
C TRP A 333 -107.02 10.32 -54.95
N ASN A 334 -106.08 9.43 -55.22
CA ASN A 334 -106.05 8.61 -56.41
C ASN A 334 -107.21 7.62 -56.48
N ALA A 335 -107.75 7.19 -55.33
CA ALA A 335 -108.93 6.33 -55.25
C ALA A 335 -110.27 7.01 -55.64
N HIS A 336 -110.35 8.33 -55.49
CA HIS A 336 -111.57 9.14 -55.70
C HIS A 336 -111.48 10.05 -56.94
N ARG A 337 -110.70 9.74 -57.97
CA ARG A 337 -110.45 10.61 -59.14
C ARG A 337 -111.66 11.19 -59.80
N GLN A 338 -111.88 12.48 -59.70
CA GLN A 338 -112.50 13.37 -60.63
C GLN A 338 -111.44 14.37 -61.12
N THR A 339 -111.18 14.35 -62.44
CA THR A 339 -110.04 15.11 -63.02
C THR A 339 -110.44 16.56 -63.27
N ASN A 340 -110.05 17.48 -62.40
CA ASN A 340 -110.07 18.92 -62.64
C ASN A 340 -108.66 19.48 -62.34
N ASP A 341 -108.36 20.75 -62.80
CA ASP A 341 -107.03 21.36 -62.65
C ASP A 341 -106.65 21.65 -61.19
N ALA A 342 -107.64 21.87 -60.25
CA ALA A 342 -107.43 22.02 -58.83
C ALA A 342 -106.90 20.78 -58.15
N ASP A 343 -107.30 19.59 -58.57
CA ASP A 343 -106.86 18.30 -58.08
C ASP A 343 -105.36 17.99 -58.45
N ARG A 344 -104.93 18.50 -59.64
CA ARG A 344 -103.48 18.41 -60.03
C ARG A 344 -102.57 19.29 -59.20
N ALA A 345 -102.99 20.53 -58.96
CA ALA A 345 -102.17 21.42 -58.13
C ALA A 345 -102.01 20.85 -56.71
N LEU A 346 -103.08 20.25 -56.12
CA LEU A 346 -102.99 19.65 -54.79
C LEU A 346 -102.04 18.45 -54.74
N ALA A 347 -102.00 17.62 -55.84
CA ALA A 347 -101.06 16.53 -55.95
C ALA A 347 -99.62 16.98 -56.12
N ASP A 348 -99.35 18.02 -56.89
CA ASP A 348 -98.00 18.62 -57.05
C ASP A 348 -97.49 19.23 -55.79
N ASP A 349 -98.36 19.92 -55.02
CA ASP A 349 -98.03 20.44 -53.70
C ASP A 349 -97.67 19.32 -52.71
N ALA A 350 -98.42 18.25 -52.64
CA ALA A 350 -98.14 17.09 -51.84
C ALA A 350 -96.83 16.37 -52.24
N LEU A 351 -96.51 16.22 -53.52
CA LEU A 351 -95.23 15.67 -54.01
C LEU A 351 -94.00 16.57 -53.66
N SER A 352 -94.23 17.90 -53.79
CA SER A 352 -93.18 18.90 -53.40
C SER A 352 -92.89 18.86 -51.90
N ALA A 353 -93.91 18.81 -51.06
CA ALA A 353 -93.77 18.65 -49.62
C ALA A 353 -93.11 17.32 -49.23
N MET A 354 -93.36 16.24 -49.92
CA MET A 354 -92.70 14.93 -49.76
C MET A 354 -91.16 15.04 -50.09
N ALA A 355 -90.86 15.75 -51.17
CA ALA A 355 -89.48 15.93 -51.59
C ALA A 355 -88.68 16.78 -50.51
N GLU A 356 -89.33 17.82 -49.94
CA GLU A 356 -88.74 18.58 -48.86
C GLU A 356 -88.48 17.77 -47.59
N GLU A 357 -89.42 16.93 -47.16
CA GLU A 357 -89.27 16.04 -46.03
C GLU A 357 -88.22 14.95 -46.27
N ALA A 358 -88.08 14.43 -47.48
CA ALA A 358 -87.00 13.47 -47.86
C ALA A 358 -85.65 14.16 -47.79
N ASN A 359 -85.51 15.40 -48.25
CA ASN A 359 -84.29 16.18 -48.11
C ASN A 359 -83.92 16.45 -46.63
N ARG A 360 -84.96 16.73 -45.78
CA ARG A 360 -84.79 16.93 -44.33
C ARG A 360 -84.26 15.67 -43.66
N ILE A 361 -84.78 14.51 -43.98
CA ILE A 361 -84.28 13.18 -43.52
C ILE A 361 -82.80 13.03 -43.90
N THR A 362 -82.44 13.32 -45.14
CA THR A 362 -81.07 13.22 -45.66
C THR A 362 -80.12 14.13 -44.89
N ALA A 363 -80.55 15.33 -44.58
CA ALA A 363 -79.71 16.31 -43.75
C ALA A 363 -79.51 15.79 -42.33
N ILE A 364 -80.54 15.20 -41.67
CA ILE A 364 -80.39 14.61 -40.34
C ILE A 364 -79.43 13.41 -40.38
N VAL A 365 -79.56 12.52 -41.33
CA VAL A 365 -78.70 11.33 -41.51
C VAL A 365 -77.22 11.78 -41.70
N ASN A 366 -76.99 12.80 -42.54
CA ASN A 366 -75.64 13.33 -42.77
C ASN A 366 -75.04 13.98 -41.52
N ARG A 367 -75.86 14.66 -40.70
CA ARG A 367 -75.43 15.24 -39.41
C ARG A 367 -75.01 14.15 -38.41
N VAL A 368 -75.80 13.08 -38.29
CA VAL A 368 -75.47 11.91 -37.44
C VAL A 368 -74.16 11.24 -37.88
N ARG A 369 -73.99 11.07 -39.20
CA ARG A 369 -72.79 10.50 -39.78
C ARG A 369 -71.56 11.37 -39.51
N GLY A 370 -71.73 12.69 -39.50
CA GLY A 370 -70.67 13.65 -39.14
C GLY A 370 -70.20 13.48 -37.69
N TYR A 371 -71.08 13.25 -36.75
CA TYR A 371 -70.76 13.00 -35.34
C TYR A 371 -70.13 11.60 -35.13
N ALA A 372 -70.52 10.61 -35.90
CA ALA A 372 -69.98 9.24 -35.82
C ALA A 372 -68.55 9.11 -36.41
N LYS A 373 -68.20 9.98 -37.36
CA LYS A 373 -66.89 10.01 -37.95
C LYS A 373 -65.98 10.82 -37.06
N ALA A 374 -65.17 10.14 -36.19
CA ALA A 374 -64.14 10.84 -35.45
C ALA A 374 -63.29 11.67 -36.41
N SER A 375 -63.21 12.97 -36.17
CA SER A 375 -62.33 13.83 -36.93
C SER A 375 -60.92 13.40 -36.74
N THR A 376 -60.35 12.79 -37.75
CA THR A 376 -58.92 12.36 -37.81
C THR A 376 -58.04 13.50 -38.30
N GLU A 377 -58.56 14.68 -38.42
CA GLU A 377 -57.77 15.86 -38.78
C GLU A 377 -56.95 16.33 -37.57
N PRO A 378 -55.65 16.55 -37.73
CA PRO A 378 -54.84 17.17 -36.69
C PRO A 378 -55.38 18.56 -36.36
N LEU A 379 -55.44 18.88 -35.07
CA LEU A 379 -55.83 20.20 -34.58
C LEU A 379 -54.98 21.27 -35.26
N LYS A 380 -55.56 22.16 -36.01
CA LYS A 380 -54.91 23.33 -36.59
C LYS A 380 -55.02 24.50 -35.62
N PRO A 381 -54.00 25.30 -35.47
CA PRO A 381 -54.14 26.54 -34.69
C PRO A 381 -55.23 27.39 -35.33
N THR A 382 -56.27 27.68 -34.56
CA THR A 382 -57.45 28.43 -35.03
C THR A 382 -57.44 29.80 -34.33
N ASP A 383 -57.60 30.81 -35.15
CA ASP A 383 -57.81 32.16 -34.63
C ASP A 383 -59.23 32.28 -34.03
N TRP A 384 -59.31 32.25 -32.71
CA TRP A 384 -60.55 32.33 -31.96
C TRP A 384 -61.31 33.61 -32.25
N THR A 385 -60.65 34.74 -32.59
CA THR A 385 -61.26 36.03 -32.94
C THR A 385 -62.06 35.93 -34.23
N ALA A 386 -61.55 35.13 -35.20
CA ALA A 386 -62.27 34.88 -36.45
C ALA A 386 -63.49 33.96 -36.25
N VAL A 387 -63.41 33.01 -35.28
CA VAL A 387 -64.56 32.10 -34.99
C VAL A 387 -65.66 32.85 -34.28
N VAL A 388 -65.35 33.72 -33.30
CA VAL A 388 -66.34 34.51 -32.57
C VAL A 388 -67.07 35.49 -33.51
N ARG A 389 -66.34 36.19 -34.40
CA ARG A 389 -66.95 37.08 -35.43
C ARG A 389 -67.90 36.36 -36.35
N ARG A 390 -67.63 35.11 -36.64
CA ARG A 390 -68.48 34.30 -37.54
C ARG A 390 -69.71 33.78 -36.83
N ALA A 391 -69.66 33.61 -35.50
CA ALA A 391 -70.82 33.21 -34.69
C ALA A 391 -71.76 34.42 -34.39
N GLU A 392 -71.29 35.65 -34.40
CA GLU A 392 -72.09 36.85 -34.25
C GLU A 392 -72.90 37.23 -35.49
N LEU A 393 -72.65 36.60 -36.65
CA LEU A 393 -73.27 36.80 -37.95
C LEU A 393 -74.35 35.77 -38.28
N ILE A 394 -74.66 34.84 -37.37
CA ILE A 394 -75.72 33.86 -37.43
C ILE A 394 -76.79 34.16 -36.42
#